data_0a3a32293ebfe0785bdad0ca3920fb44
#
_entry.id   0a3a32293ebfe0785bdad0ca3920fb44
#
_cell.length_a   1.000
_cell.length_b   1.000
_cell.length_c   1.000
_cell.angle_alpha   90.00
_cell.angle_beta   90.00
_cell.angle_gamma   90.00
#
_symmetry.space_group_name_H-M   'P 1'
#
loop_
_entity.id
_entity.type
_entity.pdbx_description
1 polymer ?
#
loop_
_entity_poly.entity_id
_entity_poly.type
_entity_poly.pdbx_seq_one_letter_code
_entity_poly.pdbx_strand_id
1 'polypeptide(L)'
;MVLHEKAVDFEVNEVDLSNKSEEFLEVSPYGKVPVLRVNETSLYESNIVNEYLEEVHESPRLMPQNPEARATARSWMAFADDYFFPSIFRVRMGPQRGLSEEEIQEAKEKLQDALSRLEHQLDGKEHLVGEYTLADIAHAGNFHRLREMAESGDVLLHKYPNVVAWMERVEGRESYKASA
;
A
#
# COMPACT_ATOMS: atom_id res chain seq x y z
N MET A 1 -4.05 6.94 5.89
CA MET A 1 -5.40 6.66 5.35
C MET A 1 -6.33 6.04 6.41
N VAL A 2 -6.03 4.86 7.01
CA VAL A 2 -6.99 4.20 7.94
C VAL A 2 -7.40 5.10 9.11
N LEU A 3 -6.47 5.81 9.75
CA LEU A 3 -6.79 6.76 10.82
C LEU A 3 -7.78 7.84 10.38
N HIS A 4 -7.64 8.36 9.16
CA HIS A 4 -8.58 9.33 8.57
C HIS A 4 -9.94 8.70 8.26
N GLU A 5 -9.97 7.48 7.69
CA GLU A 5 -11.24 6.77 7.45
C GLU A 5 -12.00 6.49 8.74
N LYS A 6 -11.27 6.19 9.81
CA LYS A 6 -11.83 5.93 11.15
C LYS A 6 -12.12 7.19 11.96
N ALA A 7 -11.77 8.37 11.44
CA ALA A 7 -11.88 9.65 12.14
C ALA A 7 -11.22 9.62 13.55
N VAL A 8 -10.06 8.96 13.63
CA VAL A 8 -9.28 8.88 14.87
C VAL A 8 -8.35 10.08 14.94
N ASP A 9 -8.28 10.72 16.10
CA ASP A 9 -7.28 11.74 16.37
C ASP A 9 -5.91 11.10 16.60
N PHE A 10 -4.88 11.63 15.94
CA PHE A 10 -3.50 11.15 16.03
C PHE A 10 -2.49 12.26 15.84
N GLU A 11 -1.30 12.05 16.35
CA GLU A 11 -0.14 12.91 16.12
C GLU A 11 0.81 12.21 15.13
N VAL A 12 1.39 13.00 14.22
CA VAL A 12 2.40 12.52 13.27
C VAL A 12 3.77 12.92 13.77
N ASN A 13 4.64 11.94 13.96
CA ASN A 13 6.06 12.14 14.21
C ASN A 13 6.85 11.74 12.95
N GLU A 14 7.45 12.71 12.28
CA GLU A 14 8.27 12.47 11.11
C GLU A 14 9.62 11.86 11.51
N VAL A 15 10.09 10.90 10.72
CA VAL A 15 11.34 10.18 10.94
C VAL A 15 12.26 10.36 9.74
N ASP A 16 13.48 10.86 9.99
CA ASP A 16 14.54 10.81 9.00
C ASP A 16 15.09 9.38 8.85
N LEU A 17 14.68 8.70 7.80
CA LEU A 17 15.12 7.33 7.51
C LEU A 17 16.59 7.25 7.09
N SER A 18 17.23 8.35 6.72
CA SER A 18 18.66 8.40 6.41
C SER A 18 19.52 8.54 7.67
N ASN A 19 18.95 9.08 8.75
CA ASN A 19 19.61 9.30 10.04
C ASN A 19 18.66 8.97 11.19
N LYS A 20 18.42 7.68 11.40
CA LYS A 20 17.47 7.17 12.38
C LYS A 20 17.97 7.40 13.81
N SER A 21 17.14 8.02 14.65
CA SER A 21 17.44 8.23 16.06
C SER A 21 17.39 6.91 16.86
N GLU A 22 18.11 6.86 17.97
CA GLU A 22 18.06 5.71 18.90
C GLU A 22 16.63 5.51 19.43
N GLU A 23 15.93 6.60 19.78
CA GLU A 23 14.56 6.56 20.23
C GLU A 23 13.60 5.91 19.20
N PHE A 24 13.80 6.22 17.91
CA PHE A 24 13.02 5.56 16.85
C PHE A 24 13.34 4.07 16.75
N LEU A 25 14.61 3.68 16.88
CA LEU A 25 15.02 2.28 16.80
C LEU A 25 14.53 1.44 18.00
N GLU A 26 14.27 2.05 19.16
CA GLU A 26 13.64 1.39 20.29
C GLU A 26 12.18 0.98 20.01
N VAL A 27 11.44 1.79 19.24
CA VAL A 27 10.02 1.53 18.89
C VAL A 27 9.84 0.82 17.55
N SER A 28 10.87 0.84 16.69
CA SER A 28 10.89 0.18 15.37
C SER A 28 12.08 -0.77 15.26
N PRO A 29 11.93 -2.04 15.65
CA PRO A 29 13.05 -3.00 15.65
C PRO A 29 13.69 -3.21 14.27
N TYR A 30 12.93 -3.00 13.20
CA TYR A 30 13.41 -3.09 11.82
C TYR A 30 13.82 -1.73 11.24
N GLY A 31 13.70 -0.64 11.99
CA GLY A 31 13.99 0.71 11.53
C GLY A 31 13.14 1.13 10.32
N LYS A 32 11.90 0.66 10.26
CA LYS A 32 10.95 0.94 9.17
C LYS A 32 9.77 1.78 9.68
N VAL A 33 9.14 2.50 8.78
CA VAL A 33 7.86 3.18 8.98
C VAL A 33 6.76 2.48 8.17
N PRO A 34 5.49 2.54 8.62
CA PRO A 34 5.00 3.24 9.79
C PRO A 34 5.21 2.45 11.10
N VAL A 35 5.22 3.18 12.22
CA VAL A 35 5.04 2.64 13.56
C VAL A 35 3.87 3.37 14.19
N LEU A 36 2.91 2.63 14.74
CA LEU A 36 1.82 3.19 15.54
C LEU A 36 2.13 2.96 17.03
N ARG A 37 2.20 4.03 17.80
CA ARG A 37 2.32 3.93 19.24
C ARG A 37 0.95 4.09 19.91
N VAL A 38 0.59 3.11 20.72
CA VAL A 38 -0.66 3.10 21.49
C VAL A 38 -0.30 2.84 22.95
N ASN A 39 -0.37 3.86 23.79
CA ASN A 39 0.14 3.82 25.16
C ASN A 39 1.61 3.35 25.17
N GLU A 40 1.90 2.25 25.87
CA GLU A 40 3.24 1.66 25.98
C GLU A 40 3.57 0.66 24.84
N THR A 41 2.62 0.40 23.92
CA THR A 41 2.78 -0.59 22.86
C THR A 41 3.14 0.08 21.54
N SER A 42 4.18 -0.43 20.87
CA SER A 42 4.55 -0.05 19.51
C SER A 42 4.13 -1.15 18.54
N LEU A 43 3.31 -0.80 17.55
CA LEU A 43 2.86 -1.68 16.48
C LEU A 43 3.56 -1.27 15.19
N TYR A 44 4.10 -2.21 14.48
CA TYR A 44 4.80 -2.04 13.21
C TYR A 44 4.25 -3.00 12.17
N GLU A 45 4.68 -2.87 10.89
CA GLU A 45 4.07 -3.46 9.69
C GLU A 45 2.70 -2.84 9.40
N SER A 46 2.61 -2.13 8.28
CA SER A 46 1.43 -1.30 7.94
C SER A 46 0.12 -2.07 7.93
N ASN A 47 0.12 -3.31 7.43
CA ASN A 47 -1.08 -4.14 7.38
C ASN A 47 -1.52 -4.61 8.77
N ILE A 48 -0.58 -4.89 9.68
CA ILE A 48 -0.88 -5.23 11.09
C ILE A 48 -1.47 -4.01 11.81
N VAL A 49 -0.86 -2.83 11.62
CA VAL A 49 -1.38 -1.56 12.17
C VAL A 49 -2.80 -1.29 11.67
N ASN A 50 -3.04 -1.50 10.39
CA ASN A 50 -4.35 -1.28 9.76
C ASN A 50 -5.41 -2.27 10.32
N GLU A 51 -5.08 -3.54 10.49
CA GLU A 51 -6.00 -4.53 11.08
C GLU A 51 -6.27 -4.21 12.56
N TYR A 52 -5.27 -3.80 13.33
CA TYR A 52 -5.48 -3.34 14.70
C TYR A 52 -6.48 -2.18 14.77
N LEU A 53 -6.31 -1.17 13.91
CA LEU A 53 -7.23 -0.02 13.84
C LEU A 53 -8.65 -0.44 13.42
N GLU A 54 -8.78 -1.43 12.54
CA GLU A 54 -10.08 -2.01 12.16
C GLU A 54 -10.76 -2.74 13.33
N GLU A 55 -9.99 -3.44 14.17
CA GLU A 55 -10.52 -4.19 15.31
C GLU A 55 -10.98 -3.27 16.46
N VAL A 56 -10.23 -2.18 16.71
CA VAL A 56 -10.55 -1.27 17.84
C VAL A 56 -11.54 -0.16 17.46
N HIS A 57 -11.73 0.10 16.17
CA HIS A 57 -12.67 1.10 15.64
C HIS A 57 -13.63 0.44 14.65
N GLU A 58 -14.80 0.02 15.12
CA GLU A 58 -15.74 -0.76 14.30
C GLU A 58 -16.34 -0.01 13.10
N SER A 59 -16.37 1.31 13.11
CA SER A 59 -17.02 2.13 12.07
C SER A 59 -16.10 3.25 11.58
N PRO A 60 -16.08 3.51 10.25
CA PRO A 60 -16.64 2.65 9.19
C PRO A 60 -15.88 1.33 9.09
N ARG A 61 -16.54 0.26 8.65
CA ARG A 61 -15.88 -1.02 8.40
C ARG A 61 -15.00 -0.94 7.17
N LEU A 62 -13.76 -1.42 7.31
CA LEU A 62 -12.77 -1.53 6.24
C LEU A 62 -12.37 -2.99 5.96
N MET A 63 -13.05 -3.95 6.61
CA MET A 63 -12.92 -5.38 6.31
C MET A 63 -14.30 -6.01 6.12
N PRO A 64 -14.47 -6.94 5.14
CA PRO A 64 -15.73 -7.61 4.91
C PRO A 64 -16.21 -8.40 6.14
N GLN A 65 -17.53 -8.54 6.30
CA GLN A 65 -18.08 -9.39 7.38
C GLN A 65 -17.97 -10.89 7.08
N ASN A 66 -18.11 -11.24 5.80
CA ASN A 66 -18.00 -12.62 5.35
C ASN A 66 -16.56 -13.14 5.50
N PRO A 67 -16.32 -14.30 6.13
CA PRO A 67 -14.97 -14.82 6.38
C PRO A 67 -14.15 -15.08 5.12
N GLU A 68 -14.78 -15.58 4.04
CA GLU A 68 -14.09 -15.85 2.77
C GLU A 68 -13.65 -14.53 2.09
N ALA A 69 -14.53 -13.54 2.09
CA ALA A 69 -14.19 -12.21 1.57
C ALA A 69 -13.10 -11.53 2.40
N ARG A 70 -13.10 -11.70 3.74
CA ARG A 70 -12.00 -11.24 4.62
C ARG A 70 -10.68 -11.94 4.31
N ALA A 71 -10.70 -13.24 4.08
CA ALA A 71 -9.50 -13.98 3.68
C ALA A 71 -8.98 -13.49 2.32
N THR A 72 -9.87 -13.22 1.37
CA THR A 72 -9.52 -12.64 0.08
C THR A 72 -8.92 -11.24 0.22
N ALA A 73 -9.48 -10.38 1.08
CA ALA A 73 -8.93 -9.06 1.37
C ALA A 73 -7.50 -9.17 1.93
N ARG A 74 -7.26 -10.07 2.91
CA ARG A 74 -5.92 -10.32 3.45
C ARG A 74 -4.94 -10.85 2.41
N SER A 75 -5.40 -11.70 1.49
CA SER A 75 -4.55 -12.17 0.38
C SER A 75 -4.09 -11.00 -0.51
N TRP A 76 -4.98 -10.03 -0.79
CA TRP A 76 -4.61 -8.83 -1.55
C TRP A 76 -3.74 -7.87 -0.74
N MET A 77 -3.89 -7.77 0.58
CA MET A 77 -2.97 -7.03 1.45
C MET A 77 -1.56 -7.65 1.42
N ALA A 78 -1.46 -8.98 1.56
CA ALA A 78 -0.20 -9.69 1.42
C ALA A 78 0.41 -9.53 0.01
N PHE A 79 -0.42 -9.57 -1.03
CA PHE A 79 0.04 -9.32 -2.40
C PHE A 79 0.65 -7.92 -2.57
N ALA A 80 0.10 -6.90 -1.91
CA ALA A 80 0.67 -5.56 -1.92
C ALA A 80 2.09 -5.54 -1.36
N ASP A 81 2.33 -6.22 -0.23
CA ASP A 81 3.62 -6.23 0.47
C ASP A 81 4.65 -7.17 -0.18
N ASP A 82 4.22 -8.35 -0.64
CA ASP A 82 5.13 -9.41 -1.09
C ASP A 82 5.48 -9.30 -2.59
N TYR A 83 4.59 -8.70 -3.41
CA TYR A 83 4.74 -8.69 -4.86
C TYR A 83 4.68 -7.28 -5.46
N PHE A 84 3.64 -6.51 -5.15
CA PHE A 84 3.38 -5.24 -5.82
C PHE A 84 4.40 -4.16 -5.42
N PHE A 85 4.53 -3.88 -4.13
CA PHE A 85 5.50 -2.90 -3.63
C PHE A 85 6.96 -3.27 -3.97
N PRO A 86 7.43 -4.52 -3.76
CA PRO A 86 8.79 -4.88 -4.12
C PRO A 86 9.10 -4.71 -5.61
N SER A 87 8.14 -4.98 -6.50
CA SER A 87 8.31 -4.78 -7.94
C SER A 87 8.51 -3.31 -8.29
N ILE A 88 7.66 -2.43 -7.76
CA ILE A 88 7.78 -0.98 -7.93
C ILE A 88 9.12 -0.49 -7.39
N PHE A 89 9.48 -0.92 -6.19
CA PHE A 89 10.70 -0.50 -5.52
C PHE A 89 11.96 -0.89 -6.32
N ARG A 90 12.01 -2.13 -6.82
CA ARG A 90 13.16 -2.62 -7.61
C ARG A 90 13.31 -1.88 -8.93
N VAL A 91 12.22 -1.62 -9.65
CA VAL A 91 12.27 -0.83 -10.89
C VAL A 91 12.78 0.58 -10.61
N ARG A 92 12.23 1.24 -9.58
CA ARG A 92 12.52 2.64 -9.29
C ARG A 92 13.91 2.87 -8.67
N MET A 93 14.28 2.04 -7.70
CA MET A 93 15.49 2.20 -6.90
C MET A 93 16.65 1.31 -7.37
N GLY A 94 16.37 0.35 -8.25
CA GLY A 94 17.36 -0.60 -8.76
C GLY A 94 18.58 0.05 -9.37
N PRO A 95 18.44 1.03 -10.28
CA PRO A 95 19.58 1.72 -10.88
C PRO A 95 20.50 2.37 -9.85
N GLN A 96 19.91 3.02 -8.83
CA GLN A 96 20.65 3.70 -7.75
C GLN A 96 21.32 2.71 -6.78
N ARG A 97 20.84 1.46 -6.73
CA ARG A 97 21.36 0.38 -5.89
C ARG A 97 22.31 -0.57 -6.63
N GLY A 98 22.66 -0.25 -7.88
CA GLY A 98 23.60 -1.01 -8.67
C GLY A 98 23.05 -2.32 -9.23
N LEU A 99 21.71 -2.45 -9.36
CA LEU A 99 21.11 -3.57 -10.08
C LEU A 99 21.49 -3.52 -11.56
N SER A 100 21.74 -4.69 -12.13
CA SER A 100 22.01 -4.83 -13.57
C SER A 100 20.78 -4.52 -14.41
N GLU A 101 20.95 -4.25 -15.68
CA GLU A 101 19.86 -4.04 -16.63
C GLU A 101 18.93 -5.26 -16.70
N GLU A 102 19.47 -6.47 -16.61
CA GLU A 102 18.72 -7.72 -16.59
C GLU A 102 17.83 -7.82 -15.34
N GLU A 103 18.37 -7.51 -14.16
CA GLU A 103 17.61 -7.50 -12.90
C GLU A 103 16.49 -6.44 -12.90
N ILE A 104 16.75 -5.29 -13.52
CA ILE A 104 15.73 -4.24 -13.69
C ILE A 104 14.64 -4.70 -14.67
N GLN A 105 15.04 -5.37 -15.75
CA GLN A 105 14.09 -5.91 -16.73
C GLN A 105 13.20 -6.99 -16.08
N GLU A 106 13.77 -7.91 -15.29
CA GLU A 106 12.99 -8.88 -14.51
C GLU A 106 12.00 -8.19 -13.54
N ALA A 107 12.45 -7.11 -12.90
CA ALA A 107 11.57 -6.36 -12.00
C ALA A 107 10.41 -5.69 -12.75
N LYS A 108 10.65 -5.17 -13.96
CA LYS A 108 9.59 -4.64 -14.85
C LYS A 108 8.60 -5.72 -15.26
N GLU A 109 9.06 -6.92 -15.58
CA GLU A 109 8.18 -8.06 -15.93
C GLU A 109 7.32 -8.48 -14.73
N LYS A 110 7.90 -8.54 -13.52
CA LYS A 110 7.14 -8.81 -12.29
C LYS A 110 6.10 -7.74 -12.00
N LEU A 111 6.42 -6.48 -12.25
CA LEU A 111 5.45 -5.39 -12.08
C LEU A 111 4.31 -5.48 -13.11
N GLN A 112 4.62 -5.83 -14.36
CA GLN A 112 3.60 -6.05 -15.38
C GLN A 112 2.69 -7.24 -15.04
N ASP A 113 3.23 -8.34 -14.51
CA ASP A 113 2.43 -9.47 -14.01
C ASP A 113 1.52 -9.03 -12.85
N ALA A 114 2.08 -8.28 -11.89
CA ALA A 114 1.30 -7.77 -10.76
C ALA A 114 0.15 -6.85 -11.22
N LEU A 115 0.41 -5.94 -12.16
CA LEU A 115 -0.62 -5.07 -12.74
C LEU A 115 -1.67 -5.86 -13.52
N SER A 116 -1.26 -6.90 -14.26
CA SER A 116 -2.18 -7.77 -15.00
C SER A 116 -3.11 -8.55 -14.07
N ARG A 117 -2.61 -8.99 -12.91
CA ARG A 117 -3.43 -9.65 -11.87
C ARG A 117 -4.44 -8.69 -11.24
N LEU A 118 -4.02 -7.46 -10.95
CA LEU A 118 -4.91 -6.40 -10.45
C LEU A 118 -5.98 -6.04 -11.49
N GLU A 119 -5.59 -5.89 -12.75
CA GLU A 119 -6.51 -5.61 -13.87
C GLU A 119 -7.60 -6.67 -13.99
N HIS A 120 -7.21 -7.94 -13.93
CA HIS A 120 -8.16 -9.05 -13.99
C HIS A 120 -9.05 -9.13 -12.74
N GLN A 121 -8.49 -8.87 -11.54
CA GLN A 121 -9.25 -8.87 -10.30
C GLN A 121 -10.33 -7.79 -10.26
N LEU A 122 -10.03 -6.64 -10.86
CA LEU A 122 -10.90 -5.47 -10.90
C LEU A 122 -11.92 -5.52 -12.05
N ASP A 123 -11.89 -6.54 -12.90
CA ASP A 123 -12.86 -6.70 -13.98
C ASP A 123 -14.28 -6.79 -13.40
N GLY A 124 -15.13 -5.84 -13.80
CA GLY A 124 -16.50 -5.69 -13.30
C GLY A 124 -16.64 -5.30 -11.83
N LYS A 125 -15.57 -4.82 -11.17
CA LYS A 125 -15.56 -4.42 -9.76
C LYS A 125 -15.03 -3.01 -9.58
N GLU A 126 -15.55 -2.32 -8.57
CA GLU A 126 -15.05 -0.99 -8.19
C GLU A 126 -13.81 -1.07 -7.30
N HIS A 127 -13.69 -2.14 -6.48
CA HIS A 127 -12.63 -2.37 -5.51
C HIS A 127 -12.21 -3.84 -5.51
N LEU A 128 -11.04 -4.16 -4.93
CA LEU A 128 -10.40 -5.47 -4.99
C LEU A 128 -11.28 -6.63 -4.48
N VAL A 129 -12.15 -6.36 -3.50
CA VAL A 129 -13.10 -7.36 -2.98
C VAL A 129 -14.58 -6.94 -3.16
N GLY A 130 -14.84 -6.02 -4.11
CA GLY A 130 -16.16 -5.49 -4.42
C GLY A 130 -16.47 -4.19 -3.67
N GLU A 131 -16.24 -4.14 -2.38
CA GLU A 131 -16.33 -2.95 -1.53
C GLU A 131 -14.93 -2.42 -1.17
N TYR A 132 -14.87 -1.14 -0.76
CA TYR A 132 -13.62 -0.51 -0.33
C TYR A 132 -13.15 -1.09 1.01
N THR A 133 -11.92 -1.57 1.05
CA THR A 133 -11.36 -2.29 2.20
C THR A 133 -9.89 -1.96 2.44
N LEU A 134 -9.32 -2.55 3.50
CA LEU A 134 -7.87 -2.51 3.78
C LEU A 134 -7.04 -3.06 2.61
N ALA A 135 -7.61 -3.93 1.76
CA ALA A 135 -6.93 -4.41 0.55
C ALA A 135 -6.62 -3.26 -0.42
N ASP A 136 -7.56 -2.34 -0.62
CA ASP A 136 -7.38 -1.17 -1.46
C ASP A 136 -6.38 -0.18 -0.83
N ILE A 137 -6.47 0.01 0.49
CA ILE A 137 -5.58 0.88 1.26
C ILE A 137 -4.13 0.39 1.21
N ALA A 138 -3.90 -0.93 1.31
CA ALA A 138 -2.56 -1.52 1.25
C ALA A 138 -1.81 -1.20 -0.05
N HIS A 139 -2.53 -1.05 -1.16
CA HIS A 139 -1.96 -0.68 -2.45
C HIS A 139 -1.79 0.83 -2.64
N ALA A 140 -2.66 1.63 -2.00
CA ALA A 140 -2.79 3.06 -2.24
C ALA A 140 -1.49 3.85 -2.02
N GLY A 141 -0.68 3.47 -1.05
CA GLY A 141 0.62 4.10 -0.77
C GLY A 141 1.63 4.06 -1.93
N ASN A 142 1.33 3.31 -2.99
CA ASN A 142 2.19 3.18 -4.17
C ASN A 142 1.64 3.87 -5.42
N PHE A 143 0.44 4.45 -5.37
CA PHE A 143 -0.20 5.01 -6.56
C PHE A 143 0.58 6.19 -7.15
N HIS A 144 1.04 7.12 -6.31
CA HIS A 144 1.85 8.24 -6.79
C HIS A 144 3.13 7.75 -7.48
N ARG A 145 3.79 6.70 -6.96
CA ARG A 145 4.98 6.10 -7.60
C ARG A 145 4.67 5.50 -8.97
N LEU A 146 3.53 4.82 -9.09
CA LEU A 146 3.07 4.30 -10.38
C LEU A 146 2.75 5.41 -11.38
N ARG A 147 2.17 6.52 -10.93
CA ARG A 147 1.92 7.71 -11.77
C ARG A 147 3.24 8.29 -12.29
N GLU A 148 4.21 8.52 -11.40
CA GLU A 148 5.55 8.98 -11.80
C GLU A 148 6.24 8.01 -12.80
N MET A 149 6.13 6.70 -12.57
CA MET A 149 6.69 5.68 -13.47
C MET A 149 5.96 5.62 -14.82
N ALA A 150 4.68 5.96 -14.86
CA ALA A 150 3.94 6.08 -16.10
C ALA A 150 4.35 7.32 -16.89
N GLU A 151 4.59 8.44 -16.22
CA GLU A 151 5.09 9.68 -16.83
C GLU A 151 6.51 9.51 -17.39
N SER A 152 7.38 8.76 -16.71
CA SER A 152 8.73 8.44 -17.19
C SER A 152 8.75 7.38 -18.31
N GLY A 153 7.63 6.69 -18.56
CA GLY A 153 7.53 5.62 -19.54
C GLY A 153 7.98 4.24 -19.05
N ASP A 154 8.31 4.10 -17.76
CA ASP A 154 8.70 2.83 -17.15
C ASP A 154 7.54 1.84 -17.02
N VAL A 155 6.31 2.37 -16.95
CA VAL A 155 5.06 1.60 -16.87
C VAL A 155 4.02 2.15 -17.84
N LEU A 156 3.37 1.27 -18.58
CA LEU A 156 2.31 1.64 -19.53
C LEU A 156 0.93 1.48 -18.90
N LEU A 157 0.58 2.35 -17.93
CA LEU A 157 -0.67 2.26 -17.17
C LEU A 157 -1.94 2.27 -18.05
N HIS A 158 -1.89 2.89 -19.22
CA HIS A 158 -3.01 2.89 -20.18
C HIS A 158 -3.42 1.48 -20.65
N LYS A 159 -2.58 0.46 -20.45
CA LYS A 159 -2.89 -0.95 -20.74
C LYS A 159 -3.75 -1.60 -19.65
N TYR A 160 -3.94 -0.94 -18.52
CA TYR A 160 -4.63 -1.43 -17.33
C TYR A 160 -5.77 -0.48 -16.93
N PRO A 161 -6.84 -0.37 -17.75
CA PRO A 161 -7.90 0.61 -17.55
C PRO A 161 -8.69 0.41 -16.24
N ASN A 162 -8.89 -0.85 -15.79
CA ASN A 162 -9.55 -1.11 -14.51
C ASN A 162 -8.70 -0.67 -13.32
N VAL A 163 -7.37 -0.91 -13.40
CA VAL A 163 -6.41 -0.43 -12.39
C VAL A 163 -6.42 1.10 -12.34
N VAL A 164 -6.37 1.78 -13.50
CA VAL A 164 -6.41 3.25 -13.54
C VAL A 164 -7.69 3.79 -12.92
N ALA A 165 -8.85 3.25 -13.30
CA ALA A 165 -10.14 3.67 -12.77
C ALA A 165 -10.27 3.39 -11.25
N TRP A 166 -9.71 2.29 -10.77
CA TRP A 166 -9.63 1.97 -9.35
C TRP A 166 -8.71 2.94 -8.59
N MET A 167 -7.52 3.23 -9.12
CA MET A 167 -6.61 4.23 -8.54
C MET A 167 -7.32 5.58 -8.39
N GLU A 168 -8.00 6.07 -9.44
CA GLU A 168 -8.73 7.34 -9.42
C GLU A 168 -9.82 7.37 -8.34
N ARG A 169 -10.57 6.26 -8.15
CA ARG A 169 -11.57 6.16 -7.08
C ARG A 169 -10.96 6.26 -5.69
N VAL A 170 -9.85 5.58 -5.45
CA VAL A 170 -9.15 5.60 -4.16
C VAL A 170 -8.48 6.96 -3.93
N GLU A 171 -7.81 7.52 -4.93
CA GLU A 171 -7.17 8.85 -4.90
C GLU A 171 -8.20 9.98 -4.67
N GLY A 172 -9.44 9.78 -5.13
CA GLY A 172 -10.56 10.70 -4.91
C GLY A 172 -11.04 10.80 -3.46
N ARG A 173 -10.68 9.83 -2.59
CA ARG A 173 -11.11 9.82 -1.18
C ARG A 173 -10.40 10.88 -0.36
N GLU A 174 -11.13 11.48 0.58
CA GLU A 174 -10.56 12.50 1.48
C GLU A 174 -9.43 11.93 2.35
N SER A 175 -9.54 10.65 2.76
CA SER A 175 -8.50 9.95 3.52
C SER A 175 -7.18 9.80 2.74
N TYR A 176 -7.25 9.61 1.41
CA TYR A 176 -6.06 9.57 0.55
C TYR A 176 -5.41 10.95 0.46
N LYS A 177 -6.20 11.98 0.12
CA LYS A 177 -5.73 13.37 -0.01
C LYS A 177 -5.09 13.89 1.28
N ALA A 178 -5.65 13.52 2.43
CA ALA A 178 -5.10 13.90 3.74
C ALA A 178 -3.84 13.13 4.14
N SER A 179 -3.48 12.07 3.40
CA SER A 179 -2.32 11.21 3.68
C SER A 179 -1.19 11.37 2.66
N ALA A 180 -1.40 12.18 1.61
CA ALA A 180 -0.47 12.42 0.50
C ALA A 180 0.62 13.44 0.87
#